data_8462df75321d717b0749a4304a62279a
#
_entry.id   8462df75321d717b0749a4304a62279a
#
_cell.length_a   1.000
_cell.length_b   1.000
_cell.length_c   1.000
_cell.angle_alpha   90.00
_cell.angle_beta   90.00
_cell.angle_gamma   90.00
#
_symmetry.space_group_name_H-M   'P 1'
#
loop_
_entity.id
_entity.type
_entity.pdbx_description
1 polymer ?
#
loop_
_entity_poly.entity_id
_entity_poly.type
_entity_poly.pdbx_seq_one_letter_code
_entity_poly.pdbx_strand_id
1 'polypeptide(L)'
;DLNYDFKIPEKLAFNFGSKTYYQDISINDTEGKFPYKEAREYIYGDIKNINNSKFSYMFSLGLDMVFRNANNVHENFITVLPSISLAYRFREKAALRLNINRTRVSPDIGQMNPRITTTDSLNIQVGNPYLKPIVTNAARLSYTLNAKNLYFEPYFRYAYMQDAIVQQGELEGDIYKSTYVNDENSQSVQLGLSANWSLGQY
;
A
#
# COMPACT_ATOMS: atom_id res chain seq x y z
N ASP A 1 16.55 5.61 9.74
CA ASP A 1 15.90 6.62 8.89
C ASP A 1 16.80 7.84 8.76
N LEU A 2 17.13 8.22 7.54
CA LEU A 2 17.81 9.47 7.23
C LEU A 2 16.82 10.35 6.48
N ASN A 3 16.71 11.61 6.89
CA ASN A 3 15.81 12.57 6.28
C ASN A 3 16.51 13.92 6.16
N TYR A 4 16.48 14.53 4.98
CA TYR A 4 17.06 15.83 4.69
C TYR A 4 16.02 16.74 4.07
N ASP A 5 15.80 17.91 4.68
CA ASP A 5 14.90 18.94 4.19
C ASP A 5 15.69 20.11 3.65
N PHE A 6 15.45 20.47 2.37
CA PHE A 6 15.97 21.69 1.76
C PHE A 6 14.81 22.61 1.41
N LYS A 7 14.91 23.87 1.83
CA LYS A 7 13.97 24.91 1.44
C LYS A 7 14.68 25.90 0.53
N ILE A 8 14.21 26.00 -0.71
CA ILE A 8 14.57 27.13 -1.57
C ILE A 8 13.71 28.31 -1.12
N PRO A 9 14.29 29.50 -0.90
CA PRO A 9 13.55 30.62 -0.34
C PRO A 9 12.23 30.87 -1.07
N GLU A 10 11.14 30.85 -0.29
CA GLU A 10 9.78 31.31 -0.55
C GLU A 10 8.84 30.47 -1.42
N LYS A 11 9.24 29.43 -2.16
CA LYS A 11 8.32 28.78 -3.10
C LYS A 11 8.28 27.24 -3.08
N LEU A 12 9.41 26.58 -2.86
CA LEU A 12 9.55 25.13 -2.98
C LEU A 12 10.25 24.52 -1.78
N ALA A 13 9.81 23.34 -1.37
CA ALA A 13 10.52 22.48 -0.45
C ALA A 13 10.86 21.16 -1.14
N PHE A 14 12.08 20.70 -0.94
CA PHE A 14 12.57 19.38 -1.33
C PHE A 14 12.82 18.59 -0.06
N ASN A 15 12.40 17.34 -0.08
CA ASN A 15 12.69 16.38 0.98
C ASN A 15 13.30 15.14 0.32
N PHE A 16 14.31 14.59 0.94
CA PHE A 16 14.96 13.36 0.53
C PHE A 16 15.23 12.50 1.76
N GLY A 17 14.99 11.20 1.66
CA GLY A 17 15.21 10.30 2.76
C GLY A 17 15.39 8.86 2.34
N SER A 18 15.89 8.05 3.28
CA SER A 18 15.95 6.60 3.16
C SER A 18 15.46 5.92 4.43
N LYS A 19 14.94 4.69 4.25
CA LYS A 19 14.49 3.81 5.32
C LYS A 19 14.99 2.42 5.05
N THR A 20 15.78 1.89 5.98
CA THR A 20 16.26 0.52 5.95
C THR A 20 15.47 -0.30 6.97
N TYR A 21 15.01 -1.44 6.57
CA TYR A 21 14.31 -2.40 7.40
C TYR A 21 14.94 -3.78 7.23
N TYR A 22 15.16 -4.48 8.34
CA TYR A 22 15.64 -5.85 8.34
C TYR A 22 14.77 -6.70 9.26
N GLN A 23 14.38 -7.86 8.77
CA GLN A 23 13.59 -8.84 9.51
C GLN A 23 14.22 -10.23 9.38
N ASP A 24 14.36 -10.92 10.51
CA ASP A 24 14.80 -12.32 10.58
C ASP A 24 13.84 -13.06 11.52
N ILE A 25 13.00 -13.91 10.95
CA ILE A 25 11.96 -14.64 11.66
C ILE A 25 12.12 -16.12 11.38
N SER A 26 11.85 -16.94 12.39
CA SER A 26 11.73 -18.38 12.25
C SER A 26 10.43 -18.82 12.87
N ILE A 27 9.55 -19.40 12.07
CA ILE A 27 8.36 -20.07 12.55
C ILE A 27 8.73 -21.53 12.82
N ASN A 28 8.54 -21.98 14.07
CA ASN A 28 8.78 -23.34 14.48
C ASN A 28 7.42 -23.99 14.76
N ASP A 29 7.18 -25.12 14.13
CA ASP A 29 5.99 -25.94 14.32
C ASP A 29 6.38 -27.44 14.43
N THR A 30 5.41 -28.33 14.48
CA THR A 30 5.63 -29.78 14.57
C THR A 30 6.35 -30.37 13.35
N GLU A 31 6.31 -29.70 12.21
CA GLU A 31 6.96 -30.12 10.97
C GLU A 31 8.38 -29.56 10.82
N GLY A 32 8.84 -28.72 11.78
CA GLY A 32 10.21 -28.20 11.87
C GLY A 32 10.27 -26.67 11.80
N LYS A 33 11.28 -26.10 11.07
CA LYS A 33 11.58 -24.68 11.07
C LYS A 33 11.37 -24.05 9.69
N PHE A 34 10.55 -23.00 9.60
CA PHE A 34 10.44 -22.13 8.42
C PHE A 34 11.26 -20.84 8.63
N PRO A 35 12.44 -20.72 8.03
CA PRO A 35 13.25 -19.51 8.12
C PRO A 35 12.75 -18.46 7.12
N TYR A 36 12.63 -17.22 7.57
CA TYR A 36 12.30 -16.06 6.75
C TYR A 36 13.22 -14.90 7.08
N LYS A 37 13.86 -14.34 6.04
CA LYS A 37 14.69 -13.14 6.14
C LYS A 37 14.30 -12.15 5.06
N GLU A 38 14.12 -10.89 5.44
CA GLU A 38 13.87 -9.81 4.50
C GLU A 38 14.73 -8.60 4.86
N ALA A 39 15.46 -8.09 3.87
CA ALA A 39 16.08 -6.77 3.92
C ALA A 39 15.38 -5.86 2.93
N ARG A 40 15.00 -4.67 3.38
CA ARG A 40 14.31 -3.68 2.55
C ARG A 40 14.99 -2.34 2.68
N GLU A 41 15.25 -1.72 1.53
CA GLU A 41 15.73 -0.35 1.42
C GLU A 41 14.72 0.47 0.62
N TYR A 42 14.27 1.57 1.22
CA TYR A 42 13.36 2.50 0.58
C TYR A 42 14.00 3.88 0.53
N ILE A 43 14.28 4.35 -0.69
CA ILE A 43 14.83 5.68 -0.94
C ILE A 43 13.72 6.51 -1.57
N TYR A 44 13.55 7.75 -1.12
CA TYR A 44 12.51 8.63 -1.66
C TYR A 44 12.94 10.08 -1.72
N GLY A 45 12.32 10.79 -2.64
CA GLY A 45 12.43 12.24 -2.74
C GLY A 45 11.09 12.85 -3.09
N ASP A 46 10.79 14.02 -2.56
CA ASP A 46 9.61 14.79 -2.88
C ASP A 46 9.91 16.28 -3.06
N ILE A 47 9.10 16.88 -3.91
CA ILE A 47 9.05 18.31 -4.14
C ILE A 47 7.62 18.81 -3.93
N LYS A 48 7.47 19.87 -3.15
CA LYS A 48 6.17 20.50 -2.90
C LYS A 48 6.29 22.02 -2.87
N ASN A 49 5.19 22.70 -3.21
CA ASN A 49 5.10 24.13 -2.98
C ASN A 49 4.77 24.42 -1.52
N ILE A 50 5.42 25.45 -0.96
CA ILE A 50 5.23 25.89 0.43
C ILE A 50 4.38 27.15 0.56
N ASN A 51 4.03 27.76 -0.56
CA ASN A 51 3.19 28.95 -0.55
C ASN A 51 1.74 28.63 -0.24
N ASN A 52 1.08 29.51 0.49
CA ASN A 52 -0.37 29.46 0.76
C ASN A 52 -1.19 29.84 -0.49
N SER A 53 -0.82 29.29 -1.64
CA SER A 53 -1.45 29.54 -2.93
C SER A 53 -2.78 28.79 -3.05
N LYS A 54 -3.64 29.25 -3.96
CA LYS A 54 -4.87 28.52 -4.31
C LYS A 54 -4.59 27.13 -4.86
N PHE A 55 -3.41 26.92 -5.44
CA PHE A 55 -2.96 25.65 -5.99
C PHE A 55 -1.78 25.09 -5.16
N SER A 56 -1.96 23.90 -4.61
CA SER A 56 -0.93 23.16 -3.90
C SER A 56 -0.59 21.88 -4.66
N TYR A 57 0.68 21.54 -4.72
CA TYR A 57 1.15 20.30 -5.34
C TYR A 57 2.28 19.67 -4.54
N MET A 58 2.35 18.34 -4.62
CA MET A 58 3.46 17.53 -4.17
C MET A 58 3.67 16.39 -5.15
N PHE A 59 4.91 16.23 -5.59
CA PHE A 59 5.36 15.10 -6.41
C PHE A 59 6.39 14.33 -5.61
N SER A 60 6.20 13.03 -5.50
CA SER A 60 7.11 12.14 -4.79
C SER A 60 7.51 10.99 -5.68
N LEU A 61 8.76 10.57 -5.57
CA LEU A 61 9.28 9.38 -6.22
C LEU A 61 10.00 8.53 -5.17
N GLY A 62 9.55 7.30 -4.99
CA GLY A 62 10.20 6.30 -4.15
C GLY A 62 10.78 5.17 -4.98
N LEU A 63 11.88 4.61 -4.50
CA LEU A 63 12.46 3.36 -4.98
C LEU A 63 12.49 2.37 -3.82
N ASP A 64 11.76 1.28 -3.95
CA ASP A 64 11.63 0.24 -2.94
C ASP A 64 12.34 -1.04 -3.42
N MET A 65 13.40 -1.40 -2.71
CA MET A 65 14.24 -2.57 -2.99
C MET A 65 14.05 -3.57 -1.86
N VAL A 66 13.68 -4.79 -2.20
CA VAL A 66 13.47 -5.88 -1.25
C VAL A 66 14.27 -7.09 -1.64
N PHE A 67 15.02 -7.61 -0.69
CA PHE A 67 15.80 -8.83 -0.78
C PHE A 67 15.22 -9.82 0.22
N ARG A 68 14.58 -10.86 -0.27
CA ARG A 68 13.86 -11.84 0.54
C ARG A 68 14.42 -13.23 0.38
N ASN A 69 14.55 -13.94 1.50
CA ASN A 69 14.81 -15.36 1.56
C ASN A 69 13.72 -16.03 2.41
N ALA A 70 12.85 -16.79 1.78
CA ALA A 70 11.78 -17.55 2.42
C ALA A 70 12.03 -19.04 2.19
N ASN A 71 12.45 -19.79 3.21
CA ASN A 71 12.75 -21.22 3.12
C ASN A 71 13.71 -21.57 1.97
N ASN A 72 14.85 -20.85 1.86
CA ASN A 72 15.84 -20.96 0.79
C ASN A 72 15.37 -20.51 -0.62
N VAL A 73 14.18 -19.98 -0.76
CA VAL A 73 13.74 -19.29 -1.97
C VAL A 73 14.19 -17.84 -1.89
N HIS A 74 15.07 -17.45 -2.80
CA HIS A 74 15.65 -16.11 -2.89
C HIS A 74 14.93 -15.30 -3.96
N GLU A 75 14.31 -14.20 -3.55
CA GLU A 75 13.58 -13.30 -4.43
C GLU A 75 14.00 -11.85 -4.19
N ASN A 76 14.19 -11.11 -5.27
CA ASN A 76 14.55 -9.70 -5.22
C ASN A 76 13.50 -8.89 -5.99
N PHE A 77 13.01 -7.83 -5.38
CA PHE A 77 12.01 -6.96 -6.00
C PHE A 77 12.49 -5.51 -5.96
N ILE A 78 12.40 -4.84 -7.10
CA ILE A 78 12.64 -3.40 -7.21
C ILE A 78 11.38 -2.77 -7.76
N THR A 79 10.81 -1.83 -7.01
CA THR A 79 9.54 -1.19 -7.36
C THR A 79 9.68 0.32 -7.29
N VAL A 80 9.35 1.00 -8.38
CA VAL A 80 9.24 2.47 -8.42
C VAL A 80 7.87 2.87 -7.93
N LEU A 81 7.81 3.78 -6.96
CA LEU A 81 6.60 4.20 -6.25
C LEU A 81 6.38 5.72 -6.44
N PRO A 82 5.84 6.15 -7.59
CA PRO A 82 5.47 7.54 -7.80
C PRO A 82 4.22 7.93 -7.00
N SER A 83 4.17 9.19 -6.55
CA SER A 83 2.98 9.78 -5.93
C SER A 83 2.82 11.23 -6.37
N ILE A 84 1.58 11.62 -6.66
CA ILE A 84 1.19 12.97 -7.05
C ILE A 84 0.02 13.39 -6.18
N SER A 85 0.16 14.53 -5.51
CA SER A 85 -0.92 15.18 -4.78
C SER A 85 -1.12 16.58 -5.30
N LEU A 86 -2.32 16.87 -5.81
CA LEU A 86 -2.72 18.19 -6.29
C LEU A 86 -3.92 18.64 -5.47
N ALA A 87 -3.96 19.92 -5.09
CA ALA A 87 -5.12 20.52 -4.48
C ALA A 87 -5.37 21.91 -5.01
N TYR A 88 -6.61 22.21 -5.36
CA TYR A 88 -7.05 23.54 -5.78
C TYR A 88 -8.13 24.06 -4.83
N ARG A 89 -7.87 25.21 -4.21
CA ARG A 89 -8.81 25.90 -3.32
C ARG A 89 -9.59 26.94 -4.11
N PHE A 90 -10.88 26.69 -4.30
CA PHE A 90 -11.78 27.65 -4.97
C PHE A 90 -12.07 28.86 -4.06
N ARG A 91 -12.25 28.59 -2.75
CA ARG A 91 -12.51 29.54 -1.69
C ARG A 91 -11.85 29.03 -0.41
N GLU A 92 -11.85 29.82 0.66
CA GLU A 92 -11.30 29.39 1.96
C GLU A 92 -11.90 28.09 2.49
N LYS A 93 -13.13 27.77 2.05
CA LYS A 93 -13.95 26.66 2.57
C LYS A 93 -14.15 25.52 1.57
N ALA A 94 -13.63 25.62 0.35
CA ALA A 94 -13.84 24.61 -0.69
C ALA A 94 -12.55 24.28 -1.43
N ALA A 95 -12.27 22.98 -1.57
CA ALA A 95 -11.10 22.49 -2.28
C ALA A 95 -11.39 21.23 -3.09
N LEU A 96 -10.77 21.11 -4.26
CA LEU A 96 -10.68 19.88 -5.04
C LEU A 96 -9.30 19.28 -4.82
N ARG A 97 -9.24 17.97 -4.58
CA ARG A 97 -7.97 17.23 -4.41
C ARG A 97 -7.92 16.04 -5.34
N LEU A 98 -6.76 15.87 -5.97
CA LEU A 98 -6.42 14.68 -6.76
C LEU A 98 -5.16 14.06 -6.15
N ASN A 99 -5.27 12.78 -5.77
CA ASN A 99 -4.14 11.98 -5.33
C ASN A 99 -3.98 10.80 -6.28
N ILE A 100 -2.79 10.61 -6.82
CA ILE A 100 -2.41 9.46 -7.63
C ILE A 100 -1.19 8.85 -6.97
N ASN A 101 -1.22 7.56 -6.70
CA ASN A 101 -0.10 6.90 -6.05
C ASN A 101 0.03 5.44 -6.48
N ARG A 102 1.26 4.96 -6.45
CA ARG A 102 1.58 3.54 -6.57
C ARG A 102 2.13 3.06 -5.23
N THR A 103 1.60 1.94 -4.75
CA THR A 103 2.01 1.31 -3.50
C THR A 103 2.35 -0.15 -3.73
N ARG A 104 3.17 -0.71 -2.84
CA ARG A 104 3.55 -2.12 -2.84
C ARG A 104 3.28 -2.71 -1.46
N VAL A 105 2.73 -3.93 -1.44
CA VAL A 105 2.51 -4.71 -0.21
C VAL A 105 3.18 -6.06 -0.38
N SER A 106 4.08 -6.43 0.55
CA SER A 106 4.68 -7.78 0.58
C SER A 106 3.63 -8.82 1.00
N PRO A 107 3.75 -10.06 0.51
CA PRO A 107 2.98 -11.18 1.05
C PRO A 107 3.19 -11.33 2.55
N ASP A 108 2.18 -11.81 3.25
CA ASP A 108 2.30 -12.19 4.65
C ASP A 108 3.18 -13.44 4.81
N ILE A 109 3.93 -13.53 5.92
CA ILE A 109 4.82 -14.67 6.18
C ILE A 109 4.04 -15.98 6.25
N GLY A 110 2.81 -15.96 6.81
CA GLY A 110 1.93 -17.11 6.84
C GLY A 110 1.49 -17.57 5.45
N GLN A 111 1.27 -16.63 4.53
CA GLN A 111 0.95 -16.96 3.13
C GLN A 111 2.11 -17.61 2.38
N MET A 112 3.35 -17.37 2.84
CA MET A 112 4.58 -17.91 2.23
C MET A 112 5.08 -19.20 2.87
N ASN A 113 4.58 -19.58 4.03
CA ASN A 113 5.02 -20.79 4.73
C ASN A 113 4.54 -22.04 3.96
N PRO A 114 5.43 -22.82 3.30
CA PRO A 114 5.05 -23.98 2.47
C PRO A 114 4.60 -25.20 3.28
N ARG A 115 4.49 -25.07 4.59
CA ARG A 115 4.07 -26.16 5.45
C ARG A 115 2.57 -26.27 5.52
N ILE A 116 2.14 -27.48 5.83
CA ILE A 116 0.73 -27.76 5.99
C ILE A 116 0.24 -27.06 7.25
N THR A 117 -0.72 -26.16 7.07
CA THR A 117 -1.49 -25.57 8.15
C THR A 117 -2.90 -26.13 8.04
N THR A 118 -3.28 -27.04 8.92
CA THR A 118 -4.61 -27.64 8.86
C THR A 118 -5.42 -27.22 10.07
N THR A 119 -6.72 -26.96 9.83
CA THR A 119 -7.71 -26.80 10.87
C THR A 119 -8.42 -28.14 11.15
N ASP A 120 -8.41 -29.07 10.19
CA ASP A 120 -8.92 -30.43 10.29
C ASP A 120 -8.25 -31.35 9.26
N SER A 121 -8.52 -32.67 9.36
CA SER A 121 -7.92 -33.68 8.48
C SER A 121 -8.42 -33.65 7.02
N LEU A 122 -9.48 -32.91 6.73
CA LEU A 122 -10.08 -32.79 5.39
C LEU A 122 -9.75 -31.48 4.71
N ASN A 123 -9.21 -30.51 5.44
CA ASN A 123 -8.83 -29.19 4.91
C ASN A 123 -7.34 -28.91 5.13
N ILE A 124 -6.58 -28.94 4.06
CA ILE A 124 -5.14 -28.69 4.06
C ILE A 124 -4.87 -27.34 3.42
N GLN A 125 -4.13 -26.48 4.12
CA GLN A 125 -3.65 -25.23 3.59
C GLN A 125 -2.13 -25.22 3.56
N VAL A 126 -1.56 -24.83 2.41
CA VAL A 126 -0.10 -24.76 2.18
C VAL A 126 0.21 -23.38 1.65
N GLY A 127 1.14 -22.66 2.26
CA GLY A 127 1.59 -21.38 1.75
C GLY A 127 2.54 -21.53 0.55
N ASN A 128 2.82 -20.40 -0.12
CA ASN A 128 3.62 -20.37 -1.34
C ASN A 128 4.79 -19.38 -1.19
N PRO A 129 6.05 -19.84 -1.05
CA PRO A 129 7.21 -18.97 -0.88
C PRO A 129 7.56 -18.14 -2.13
N TYR A 130 6.98 -18.47 -3.29
CA TYR A 130 7.19 -17.77 -4.59
C TYR A 130 6.24 -16.60 -4.82
N LEU A 131 5.42 -16.24 -3.82
CA LEU A 131 4.49 -15.12 -3.95
C LEU A 131 5.22 -13.81 -4.22
N LYS A 132 4.74 -13.09 -5.23
CA LYS A 132 5.18 -11.73 -5.56
C LYS A 132 4.45 -10.71 -4.71
N PRO A 133 5.04 -9.52 -4.48
CA PRO A 133 4.36 -8.42 -3.85
C PRO A 133 3.17 -7.93 -4.70
N ILE A 134 2.10 -7.53 -4.04
CA ILE A 134 0.97 -6.84 -4.66
C ILE A 134 1.38 -5.40 -4.96
N VAL A 135 1.16 -4.93 -6.19
CA VAL A 135 1.36 -3.54 -6.59
C VAL A 135 0.04 -2.90 -6.94
N THR A 136 -0.31 -1.81 -6.27
CA THR A 136 -1.56 -1.09 -6.50
C THR A 136 -1.28 0.32 -7.02
N ASN A 137 -1.88 0.66 -8.16
CA ASN A 137 -1.95 2.01 -8.70
C ASN A 137 -3.35 2.56 -8.37
N ALA A 138 -3.43 3.68 -7.66
CA ALA A 138 -4.69 4.26 -7.26
C ALA A 138 -4.76 5.75 -7.61
N ALA A 139 -5.96 6.19 -7.98
CA ALA A 139 -6.30 7.60 -8.16
C ALA A 139 -7.54 7.92 -7.32
N ARG A 140 -7.49 8.99 -6.53
CA ARG A 140 -8.61 9.50 -5.75
C ARG A 140 -8.83 10.97 -6.05
N LEU A 141 -10.04 11.30 -6.48
CA LEU A 141 -10.53 12.67 -6.62
C LEU A 141 -11.53 12.94 -5.51
N SER A 142 -11.35 14.00 -4.74
CA SER A 142 -12.29 14.41 -3.71
C SER A 142 -12.55 15.93 -3.76
N TYR A 143 -13.79 16.30 -3.47
CA TYR A 143 -14.19 17.70 -3.25
C TYR A 143 -14.54 17.88 -1.80
N THR A 144 -13.91 18.85 -1.13
CA THR A 144 -14.19 19.16 0.28
C THR A 144 -14.87 20.51 0.37
N LEU A 145 -15.97 20.59 1.12
CA LEU A 145 -16.66 21.81 1.49
C LEU A 145 -16.75 21.90 3.02
N ASN A 146 -16.19 22.97 3.59
CA ASN A 146 -16.29 23.32 5.01
C ASN A 146 -17.14 24.57 5.18
N ALA A 147 -18.45 24.43 5.25
CA ALA A 147 -19.36 25.51 5.65
C ALA A 147 -19.41 25.62 7.19
N LYS A 148 -20.03 26.70 7.73
CA LYS A 148 -20.01 26.98 9.17
C LYS A 148 -20.36 25.77 10.06
N ASN A 149 -21.36 24.99 9.66
CA ASN A 149 -21.85 23.83 10.42
C ASN A 149 -21.88 22.55 9.61
N LEU A 150 -21.33 22.55 8.38
CA LEU A 150 -21.36 21.44 7.45
C LEU A 150 -19.96 21.13 6.93
N TYR A 151 -19.51 19.90 7.16
CA TYR A 151 -18.43 19.28 6.41
C TYR A 151 -19.07 18.34 5.39
N PHE A 152 -18.61 18.42 4.13
CA PHE A 152 -19.11 17.60 3.04
C PHE A 152 -17.94 17.22 2.13
N GLU A 153 -17.69 15.91 1.93
CA GLU A 153 -16.62 15.39 1.10
C GLU A 153 -17.10 14.17 0.29
N PRO A 154 -17.62 14.36 -0.93
CA PRO A 154 -17.74 13.29 -1.90
C PRO A 154 -16.37 12.95 -2.48
N TYR A 155 -16.18 11.66 -2.80
CA TYR A 155 -14.99 11.22 -3.48
C TYR A 155 -15.27 10.10 -4.47
N PHE A 156 -14.42 10.04 -5.48
CA PHE A 156 -14.25 8.94 -6.42
C PHE A 156 -12.86 8.35 -6.23
N ARG A 157 -12.76 7.03 -6.18
CA ARG A 157 -11.49 6.32 -6.15
C ARG A 157 -11.51 5.20 -7.19
N TYR A 158 -10.46 5.14 -8.00
CA TYR A 158 -10.13 4.02 -8.87
C TYR A 158 -8.85 3.36 -8.37
N ALA A 159 -8.79 2.04 -8.36
CA ALA A 159 -7.58 1.30 -8.06
C ALA A 159 -7.42 0.13 -9.02
N TYR A 160 -6.19 -0.05 -9.51
CA TYR A 160 -5.73 -1.15 -10.33
C TYR A 160 -4.66 -1.91 -9.56
N MET A 161 -4.91 -3.16 -9.25
CA MET A 161 -4.07 -4.04 -8.47
C MET A 161 -3.45 -5.10 -9.38
N GLN A 162 -2.13 -5.26 -9.31
CA GLN A 162 -1.34 -6.25 -10.03
C GLN A 162 -0.87 -7.31 -9.05
N ASP A 163 -0.78 -8.55 -9.50
CA ASP A 163 -0.32 -9.70 -8.72
C ASP A 163 -1.10 -9.86 -7.39
N ALA A 164 -2.43 -9.69 -7.42
CA ALA A 164 -3.27 -9.88 -6.24
C ALA A 164 -3.08 -11.29 -5.67
N ILE A 165 -2.92 -11.39 -4.34
CA ILE A 165 -2.77 -12.68 -3.68
C ILE A 165 -4.16 -13.21 -3.34
N VAL A 166 -4.51 -14.35 -3.90
CA VAL A 166 -5.77 -15.06 -3.67
C VAL A 166 -5.51 -16.47 -3.15
N GLN A 167 -6.47 -17.01 -2.43
CA GLN A 167 -6.45 -18.42 -2.05
C GLN A 167 -7.14 -19.22 -3.14
N GLN A 168 -6.44 -20.21 -3.68
CA GLN A 168 -6.94 -21.17 -4.65
C GLN A 168 -6.93 -22.57 -4.02
N GLY A 169 -7.97 -23.34 -4.23
CA GLY A 169 -8.06 -24.69 -3.70
C GLY A 169 -8.69 -25.65 -4.68
N GLU A 170 -8.37 -26.92 -4.51
CA GLU A 170 -8.89 -28.03 -5.27
C GLU A 170 -9.21 -29.20 -4.35
N LEU A 171 -10.12 -30.06 -4.77
CA LEU A 171 -10.49 -31.28 -4.07
C LEU A 171 -9.67 -32.46 -4.61
N GLU A 172 -8.81 -33.03 -3.75
CA GLU A 172 -8.04 -34.24 -4.04
C GLU A 172 -8.66 -35.41 -3.25
N GLY A 173 -9.53 -36.22 -3.89
CA GLY A 173 -10.33 -37.21 -3.18
C GLY A 173 -11.29 -36.54 -2.18
N ASP A 174 -11.18 -36.89 -0.90
CA ASP A 174 -11.99 -36.30 0.16
C ASP A 174 -11.30 -35.11 0.87
N ILE A 175 -10.10 -34.72 0.44
CA ILE A 175 -9.30 -33.67 1.06
C ILE A 175 -9.37 -32.41 0.20
N TYR A 176 -9.78 -31.29 0.79
CA TYR A 176 -9.69 -29.96 0.18
C TYR A 176 -8.33 -29.36 0.45
N LYS A 177 -7.54 -29.15 -0.60
CA LYS A 177 -6.20 -28.58 -0.53
C LYS A 177 -6.19 -27.18 -1.11
N SER A 178 -5.73 -26.21 -0.34
CA SER A 178 -5.67 -24.82 -0.74
C SER A 178 -4.26 -24.24 -0.62
N THR A 179 -3.93 -23.31 -1.51
CA THR A 179 -2.67 -22.55 -1.51
C THR A 179 -2.92 -21.11 -1.87
N TYR A 180 -1.89 -20.27 -1.72
CA TYR A 180 -1.91 -18.87 -2.17
C TYR A 180 -1.20 -18.74 -3.50
N VAL A 181 -1.79 -17.99 -4.42
CA VAL A 181 -1.21 -17.67 -5.73
C VAL A 181 -1.34 -16.18 -6.01
N ASN A 182 -0.45 -15.67 -6.84
CA ASN A 182 -0.69 -14.36 -7.44
C ASN A 182 -1.65 -14.56 -8.61
N ASP A 183 -2.81 -13.95 -8.50
CA ASP A 183 -3.84 -13.97 -9.53
C ASP A 183 -3.62 -12.85 -10.54
N GLU A 184 -4.47 -12.80 -11.55
CA GLU A 184 -4.50 -11.75 -12.54
C GLU A 184 -4.82 -10.38 -11.90
N ASN A 185 -4.67 -9.35 -12.70
CA ASN A 185 -4.92 -7.98 -12.27
C ASN A 185 -6.38 -7.76 -11.91
N SER A 186 -6.62 -7.02 -10.85
CA SER A 186 -7.96 -6.64 -10.43
C SER A 186 -8.16 -5.12 -10.48
N GLN A 187 -9.41 -4.71 -10.64
CA GLN A 187 -9.80 -3.30 -10.69
C GLN A 187 -10.92 -3.04 -9.69
N SER A 188 -10.89 -1.89 -9.08
CA SER A 188 -11.97 -1.45 -8.21
C SER A 188 -12.31 0.02 -8.42
N VAL A 189 -13.61 0.31 -8.38
CA VAL A 189 -14.16 1.67 -8.38
C VAL A 189 -14.94 1.86 -7.10
N GLN A 190 -14.69 2.96 -6.42
CA GLN A 190 -15.36 3.32 -5.18
C GLN A 190 -15.87 4.76 -5.28
N LEU A 191 -17.15 4.94 -5.01
CA LEU A 191 -17.77 6.21 -4.74
C LEU A 191 -18.05 6.31 -3.24
N GLY A 192 -17.76 7.43 -2.64
CA GLY A 192 -18.02 7.62 -1.23
C GLY A 192 -18.37 9.06 -0.90
N LEU A 193 -19.05 9.22 0.22
CA LEU A 193 -19.45 10.49 0.77
C LEU A 193 -19.17 10.50 2.26
N SER A 194 -18.46 11.50 2.74
CA SER A 194 -18.35 11.84 4.15
C SER A 194 -19.08 13.16 4.40
N ALA A 195 -20.01 13.18 5.33
CA ALA A 195 -20.73 14.38 5.72
C ALA A 195 -20.86 14.44 7.24
N ASN A 196 -20.61 15.63 7.79
CA ASN A 196 -20.83 15.92 9.19
C ASN A 196 -21.57 17.26 9.31
N TRP A 197 -22.68 17.25 9.98
CA TRP A 197 -23.46 18.43 10.24
C TRP A 197 -23.62 18.65 11.76
N SER A 198 -23.02 19.71 12.29
CA SER A 198 -23.21 20.10 13.67
C SER A 198 -24.46 21.00 13.82
N LEU A 199 -25.49 20.49 14.46
CA LEU A 199 -26.63 21.28 14.90
C LEU A 199 -26.15 22.19 16.04
N GLY A 200 -26.07 23.51 15.78
CA GLY A 200 -25.67 24.46 16.80
C GLY A 200 -26.59 24.33 18.03
N GLN A 201 -26.00 24.35 19.22
CA GLN A 201 -26.79 24.61 20.43
C GLN A 201 -27.36 26.03 20.34
N TYR A 202 -28.64 26.17 20.43
CA TYR A 202 -29.35 27.44 20.63
C TYR A 202 -29.08 27.97 22.03
#